data_74c5bc648f6e83e84fb85383043a6749
#
_entry.id   74c5bc648f6e83e84fb85383043a6749
#
_cell.length_a   1.000
_cell.length_b   1.000
_cell.length_c   1.000
_cell.angle_alpha   90.00
_cell.angle_beta   90.00
_cell.angle_gamma   90.00
#
_symmetry.space_group_name_H-M   'P 1'
#
loop_
_entity.id
_entity.type
_entity.pdbx_description
1 polymer ?
#
loop_
_entity_poly.entity_id
_entity_poly.type
_entity_poly.pdbx_seq_one_letter_code
_entity_poly.pdbx_strand_id
1 'polypeptide(L)'
;RCLDIGYKSVMFDGSDLLFENNVSETKKVVDLAHKYGALVEGEIGVVGRSEEGREKVLQKYTDPDQAVNFVRLTGVDALAVSIGNVHGGPTKEKIDLDLLKKIDQVVDVPLVLHGASGLSGSDIVQAIKFGIRKINIDTQIKRSFKKGLQENIDDPDKDLRDYLSDAREDAENTIKKYLRLFNNIE
;
A
#
# COMPACT_ATOMS: atom_id res chain seq x y z
N ARG A 1 5.50 -2.24 21.16
CA ARG A 1 4.22 -1.58 21.52
C ARG A 1 3.05 -2.09 20.70
N CYS A 2 3.07 -2.09 19.35
CA CYS A 2 1.95 -2.61 18.54
C CYS A 2 1.64 -4.08 18.89
N LEU A 3 2.66 -4.89 19.00
CA LEU A 3 2.52 -6.30 19.36
C LEU A 3 1.95 -6.49 20.78
N ASP A 4 2.38 -5.68 21.75
CA ASP A 4 1.90 -5.75 23.15
C ASP A 4 0.40 -5.44 23.28
N ILE A 5 -0.15 -4.60 22.38
CA ILE A 5 -1.58 -4.27 22.33
C ILE A 5 -2.38 -5.16 21.38
N GLY A 6 -1.76 -6.23 20.85
CA GLY A 6 -2.46 -7.32 20.17
C GLY A 6 -2.56 -7.23 18.66
N TYR A 7 -1.80 -6.37 17.98
CA TYR A 7 -1.75 -6.36 16.51
C TYR A 7 -1.26 -7.72 15.99
N LYS A 8 -2.00 -8.29 15.04
CA LYS A 8 -1.72 -9.60 14.43
C LYS A 8 -0.93 -9.51 13.13
N SER A 9 -0.74 -8.31 12.61
CA SER A 9 0.11 -8.02 11.47
C SER A 9 0.76 -6.66 11.67
N VAL A 10 2.06 -6.57 11.42
CA VAL A 10 2.84 -5.34 11.51
C VAL A 10 3.69 -5.19 10.25
N MET A 11 4.11 -3.97 9.94
CA MET A 11 4.99 -3.68 8.82
C MET A 11 6.26 -3.01 9.30
N PHE A 12 7.39 -3.34 8.66
CA PHE A 12 8.61 -2.57 8.72
C PHE A 12 9.01 -2.14 7.31
N ASP A 13 9.07 -0.83 7.09
CA ASP A 13 9.56 -0.23 5.86
C ASP A 13 11.01 0.21 6.03
N GLY A 14 11.92 -0.60 5.51
CA GLY A 14 13.34 -0.33 5.43
C GLY A 14 13.82 -0.04 4.02
N SER A 15 12.91 0.26 3.08
CA SER A 15 13.20 0.41 1.65
C SER A 15 14.21 1.53 1.34
N ASP A 16 14.29 2.55 2.20
CA ASP A 16 15.26 3.66 2.09
C ASP A 16 16.67 3.28 2.60
N LEU A 17 16.82 2.14 3.26
CA LEU A 17 18.10 1.65 3.77
C LEU A 17 18.91 0.92 2.69
N LEU A 18 20.21 0.73 2.93
CA LEU A 18 20.98 -0.23 2.17
C LEU A 18 20.39 -1.63 2.36
N PHE A 19 20.48 -2.47 1.31
CA PHE A 19 19.82 -3.80 1.31
C PHE A 19 20.16 -4.63 2.55
N GLU A 20 21.43 -4.69 2.93
CA GLU A 20 21.90 -5.46 4.09
C GLU A 20 21.34 -4.93 5.41
N ASN A 21 21.20 -3.62 5.52
CA ASN A 21 20.61 -2.97 6.70
C ASN A 21 19.09 -3.23 6.75
N ASN A 22 18.41 -3.12 5.61
CA ASN A 22 16.99 -3.46 5.53
C ASN A 22 16.77 -4.91 5.95
N VAL A 23 17.54 -5.86 5.41
CA VAL A 23 17.48 -7.28 5.80
C VAL A 23 17.70 -7.45 7.31
N SER A 24 18.74 -6.82 7.86
CA SER A 24 19.07 -6.96 9.29
C SER A 24 17.96 -6.42 10.20
N GLU A 25 17.44 -5.23 9.90
CA GLU A 25 16.39 -4.61 10.74
C GLU A 25 15.05 -5.32 10.57
N THR A 26 14.67 -5.67 9.32
CA THR A 26 13.44 -6.43 9.06
C THR A 26 13.45 -7.77 9.79
N LYS A 27 14.59 -8.48 9.76
CA LYS A 27 14.70 -9.77 10.47
C LYS A 27 14.49 -9.64 11.98
N LYS A 28 15.00 -8.59 12.60
CA LYS A 28 14.74 -8.33 14.04
C LYS A 28 13.25 -8.15 14.32
N VAL A 29 12.53 -7.46 13.42
CA VAL A 29 11.08 -7.26 13.54
C VAL A 29 10.36 -8.58 13.37
N VAL A 30 10.74 -9.39 12.38
CA VAL A 30 10.17 -10.74 12.15
C VAL A 30 10.38 -11.63 13.37
N ASP A 31 11.62 -11.73 13.86
CA ASP A 31 11.95 -12.57 15.02
C ASP A 31 11.18 -12.15 16.28
N LEU A 32 10.89 -10.87 16.42
CA LEU A 32 10.07 -10.36 17.52
C LEU A 32 8.58 -10.64 17.29
N ALA A 33 8.04 -10.30 16.11
CA ALA A 33 6.61 -10.42 15.81
C ALA A 33 6.14 -11.88 15.87
N HIS A 34 6.93 -12.80 15.33
CA HIS A 34 6.60 -14.24 15.35
C HIS A 34 6.48 -14.79 16.77
N LYS A 35 7.22 -14.25 17.78
CA LYS A 35 7.03 -14.62 19.20
C LYS A 35 5.64 -14.23 19.72
N TYR A 36 5.01 -13.22 19.14
CA TYR A 36 3.65 -12.79 19.45
C TYR A 36 2.58 -13.45 18.58
N GLY A 37 2.98 -14.34 17.64
CA GLY A 37 2.09 -14.93 16.66
C GLY A 37 1.52 -13.90 15.68
N ALA A 38 2.29 -12.86 15.37
CA ALA A 38 1.94 -11.80 14.44
C ALA A 38 2.74 -11.92 13.15
N LEU A 39 2.10 -11.61 12.00
CA LEU A 39 2.71 -11.60 10.68
C LEU A 39 3.47 -10.29 10.43
N VAL A 40 4.48 -10.34 9.57
CA VAL A 40 5.29 -9.18 9.20
C VAL A 40 5.29 -8.96 7.69
N GLU A 41 4.98 -7.72 7.32
CA GLU A 41 5.20 -7.19 5.97
C GLU A 41 6.53 -6.45 5.93
N GLY A 42 7.36 -6.78 4.95
CA GLY A 42 8.59 -6.04 4.63
C GLY A 42 8.43 -5.32 3.28
N GLU A 43 9.33 -4.37 2.98
CA GLU A 43 9.34 -3.63 1.72
C GLU A 43 10.74 -3.59 1.12
N ILE A 44 10.82 -3.79 -0.20
CA ILE A 44 12.03 -3.56 -1.00
C ILE A 44 11.73 -2.83 -2.31
N GLY A 45 12.74 -2.13 -2.84
CA GLY A 45 12.52 -1.08 -3.82
C GLY A 45 12.00 0.16 -3.10
N VAL A 46 11.98 1.29 -3.76
CA VAL A 46 11.51 2.55 -3.18
C VAL A 46 10.26 2.99 -3.93
N VAL A 47 9.13 3.02 -3.23
CA VAL A 47 7.89 3.58 -3.77
C VAL A 47 8.01 5.11 -3.79
N GLY A 48 7.91 5.71 -4.99
CA GLY A 48 7.99 7.15 -5.15
C GLY A 48 6.92 7.89 -4.34
N ARG A 49 7.16 9.15 -3.99
CA ARG A 49 6.18 10.05 -3.35
C ARG A 49 5.92 11.25 -4.23
N SER A 50 4.64 11.55 -4.45
CA SER A 50 4.14 12.64 -5.27
C SER A 50 3.21 13.54 -4.44
N GLU A 51 3.71 14.13 -3.34
CA GLU A 51 2.97 15.11 -2.55
C GLU A 51 3.47 16.52 -2.88
N GLU A 52 2.53 17.45 -3.12
CA GLU A 52 2.85 18.87 -3.27
C GLU A 52 3.61 19.38 -2.03
N GLY A 53 4.80 19.95 -2.24
CA GLY A 53 5.60 20.58 -1.19
C GLY A 53 6.56 19.64 -0.43
N ARG A 54 6.69 18.36 -0.80
CA ARG A 54 7.71 17.44 -0.26
C ARG A 54 8.78 17.09 -1.29
N GLU A 55 10.00 16.81 -0.83
CA GLU A 55 11.07 16.31 -1.69
C GLU A 55 10.59 15.08 -2.48
N LYS A 56 10.83 15.11 -3.79
CA LYS A 56 10.51 14.00 -4.69
C LYS A 56 11.41 12.83 -4.36
N VAL A 57 10.87 11.82 -3.68
CA VAL A 57 11.60 10.57 -3.44
C VAL A 57 11.76 9.86 -4.77
N LEU A 58 13.01 9.61 -5.17
CA LEU A 58 13.32 8.87 -6.39
C LEU A 58 12.85 7.43 -6.23
N GLN A 59 11.99 7.00 -7.15
CA GLN A 59 11.52 5.63 -7.21
C GLN A 59 12.65 4.68 -7.59
N LYS A 60 12.73 3.55 -6.89
CA LYS A 60 13.61 2.44 -7.24
C LYS A 60 12.78 1.16 -7.36
N TYR A 61 12.76 0.58 -8.53
CA TYR A 61 12.02 -0.66 -8.80
C TYR A 61 12.63 -1.84 -8.02
N THR A 62 11.75 -2.76 -7.63
CA THR A 62 12.15 -4.00 -6.98
C THR A 62 12.88 -4.92 -7.97
N ASP A 63 14.07 -5.35 -7.62
CA ASP A 63 14.81 -6.37 -8.35
C ASP A 63 14.35 -7.78 -7.92
N PRO A 64 13.97 -8.68 -8.86
CA PRO A 64 13.46 -10.01 -8.52
C PRO A 64 14.44 -10.88 -7.71
N ASP A 65 15.73 -10.83 -8.01
CA ASP A 65 16.73 -11.62 -7.28
C ASP A 65 16.93 -11.08 -5.87
N GLN A 66 16.88 -9.76 -5.69
CA GLN A 66 16.87 -9.15 -4.36
C GLN A 66 15.60 -9.51 -3.60
N ALA A 67 14.43 -9.61 -4.26
CA ALA A 67 13.17 -10.00 -3.63
C ALA A 67 13.25 -11.40 -3.03
N VAL A 68 13.73 -12.39 -3.79
CA VAL A 68 13.96 -13.76 -3.31
C VAL A 68 14.91 -13.77 -2.11
N ASN A 69 16.05 -13.08 -2.23
CA ASN A 69 17.05 -13.04 -1.17
C ASN A 69 16.50 -12.38 0.10
N PHE A 70 15.73 -11.28 -0.05
CA PHE A 70 15.12 -10.57 1.07
C PHE A 70 14.14 -11.48 1.83
N VAL A 71 13.20 -12.12 1.14
CA VAL A 71 12.23 -13.04 1.76
C VAL A 71 12.94 -14.18 2.48
N ARG A 72 13.93 -14.82 1.83
CA ARG A 72 14.70 -15.92 2.41
C ARG A 72 15.48 -15.52 3.65
N LEU A 73 16.10 -14.33 3.66
CA LEU A 73 16.97 -13.87 4.75
C LEU A 73 16.18 -13.31 5.93
N THR A 74 15.05 -12.67 5.67
CA THR A 74 14.24 -12.02 6.70
C THR A 74 13.16 -12.92 7.26
N GLY A 75 12.55 -13.78 6.42
CA GLY A 75 11.39 -14.58 6.78
C GLY A 75 10.10 -13.77 6.92
N VAL A 76 9.94 -12.66 6.16
CA VAL A 76 8.69 -11.89 6.12
C VAL A 76 7.53 -12.74 5.59
N ASP A 77 6.32 -12.44 6.05
CA ASP A 77 5.10 -13.14 5.66
C ASP A 77 4.40 -12.50 4.45
N ALA A 78 4.76 -11.29 4.10
CA ALA A 78 4.30 -10.57 2.90
C ALA A 78 5.38 -9.58 2.44
N LEU A 79 5.43 -9.30 1.13
CA LEU A 79 6.43 -8.41 0.53
C LEU A 79 5.78 -7.29 -0.25
N ALA A 80 6.00 -6.04 0.19
CA ALA A 80 5.66 -4.85 -0.57
C ALA A 80 6.73 -4.58 -1.63
N VAL A 81 6.26 -4.30 -2.87
CA VAL A 81 7.13 -4.15 -4.04
C VAL A 81 6.89 -2.82 -4.74
N SER A 82 7.96 -2.27 -5.32
CA SER A 82 7.93 -1.09 -6.18
C SER A 82 8.03 -1.52 -7.65
N ILE A 83 6.95 -1.29 -8.39
CA ILE A 83 6.81 -1.65 -9.80
C ILE A 83 6.34 -0.48 -10.67
N GLY A 84 6.52 0.77 -10.22
CA GLY A 84 6.03 1.98 -10.86
C GLY A 84 4.92 2.69 -10.07
N ASN A 85 4.47 2.10 -8.98
CA ASN A 85 3.50 2.68 -8.05
C ASN A 85 4.10 3.86 -7.28
N VAL A 86 3.27 4.89 -7.00
CA VAL A 86 3.69 6.13 -6.34
C VAL A 86 2.67 6.51 -5.26
N HIS A 87 3.17 6.96 -4.10
CA HIS A 87 2.32 7.50 -3.04
C HIS A 87 1.81 8.91 -3.38
N GLY A 88 0.55 9.21 -3.04
CA GLY A 88 0.04 10.58 -2.89
C GLY A 88 -0.56 11.24 -4.13
N GLY A 89 -0.50 10.68 -5.32
CA GLY A 89 -0.99 11.39 -6.49
C GLY A 89 -1.69 10.54 -7.56
N PRO A 90 -2.40 11.19 -8.50
CA PRO A 90 -2.73 10.54 -9.74
C PRO A 90 -1.42 10.29 -10.48
N THR A 91 -1.04 9.03 -10.61
CA THR A 91 0.12 8.69 -11.42
C THR A 91 -0.34 8.65 -12.88
N LYS A 92 0.40 9.33 -13.74
CA LYS A 92 0.30 9.10 -15.19
C LYS A 92 1.17 7.92 -15.62
N GLU A 93 1.91 7.36 -14.67
CA GLU A 93 2.84 6.28 -14.90
C GLU A 93 2.09 4.95 -14.80
N LYS A 94 2.35 4.09 -15.76
CA LYS A 94 1.84 2.72 -15.74
C LYS A 94 2.75 1.88 -14.86
N ILE A 95 2.16 1.00 -14.06
CA ILE A 95 2.93 -0.01 -13.33
C ILE A 95 3.51 -1.03 -14.31
N ASP A 96 4.71 -1.53 -14.00
CA ASP A 96 5.38 -2.58 -14.79
C ASP A 96 4.83 -3.95 -14.41
N LEU A 97 3.83 -4.40 -15.17
CA LEU A 97 3.16 -5.68 -14.97
C LEU A 97 4.05 -6.88 -15.36
N ASP A 98 5.01 -6.69 -16.24
CA ASP A 98 5.95 -7.76 -16.62
C ASP A 98 6.99 -7.98 -15.52
N LEU A 99 7.43 -6.89 -14.88
CA LEU A 99 8.25 -6.97 -13.67
C LEU A 99 7.48 -7.66 -12.53
N LEU A 100 6.21 -7.28 -12.32
CA LEU A 100 5.37 -7.91 -11.30
C LEU A 100 5.26 -9.41 -11.49
N LYS A 101 5.02 -9.88 -12.72
CA LYS A 101 4.98 -11.31 -13.03
C LYS A 101 6.30 -12.03 -12.72
N LYS A 102 7.43 -11.39 -13.04
CA LYS A 102 8.75 -11.97 -12.73
C LYS A 102 8.95 -12.13 -11.24
N ILE A 103 8.54 -11.12 -10.44
CA ILE A 103 8.64 -11.18 -8.98
C ILE A 103 7.71 -12.29 -8.43
N ASP A 104 6.44 -12.34 -8.87
CA ASP A 104 5.46 -13.34 -8.43
C ASP A 104 5.91 -14.78 -8.71
N GLN A 105 6.64 -15.00 -9.83
CA GLN A 105 7.16 -16.32 -10.18
C GLN A 105 8.29 -16.84 -9.28
N VAL A 106 8.99 -15.95 -8.60
CA VAL A 106 10.20 -16.29 -7.83
C VAL A 106 10.06 -16.07 -6.33
N VAL A 107 8.99 -15.39 -5.89
CA VAL A 107 8.73 -15.08 -4.46
C VAL A 107 7.55 -15.89 -3.97
N ASP A 108 7.75 -16.64 -2.87
CA ASP A 108 6.74 -17.57 -2.33
C ASP A 108 5.76 -16.92 -1.33
N VAL A 109 5.93 -15.63 -1.00
CA VAL A 109 5.04 -14.90 -0.09
C VAL A 109 4.09 -13.98 -0.84
N PRO A 110 2.89 -13.66 -0.29
CA PRO A 110 1.96 -12.71 -0.88
C PRO A 110 2.61 -11.35 -1.18
N LEU A 111 2.37 -10.83 -2.39
CA LEU A 111 2.85 -9.52 -2.80
C LEU A 111 1.88 -8.42 -2.40
N VAL A 112 2.42 -7.27 -2.00
CA VAL A 112 1.66 -6.09 -1.56
C VAL A 112 1.94 -4.90 -2.47
N LEU A 113 0.87 -4.18 -2.84
CA LEU A 113 0.95 -2.97 -3.64
C LEU A 113 0.62 -1.73 -2.80
N HIS A 114 1.61 -0.88 -2.60
CA HIS A 114 1.44 0.44 -1.98
C HIS A 114 1.16 1.51 -3.05
N GLY A 115 0.66 2.68 -2.63
CA GLY A 115 0.48 3.82 -3.53
C GLY A 115 -0.54 3.62 -4.64
N ALA A 116 -1.45 2.66 -4.53
CA ALA A 116 -2.41 2.30 -5.57
C ALA A 116 -3.53 3.33 -5.80
N SER A 117 -3.64 4.38 -4.99
CA SER A 117 -4.70 5.40 -5.09
C SER A 117 -4.71 6.17 -6.42
N GLY A 118 -3.58 6.21 -7.12
CA GLY A 118 -3.43 6.90 -8.42
C GLY A 118 -3.57 5.98 -9.63
N LEU A 119 -3.67 4.67 -9.44
CA LEU A 119 -3.73 3.69 -10.52
C LEU A 119 -5.12 3.61 -11.15
N SER A 120 -5.17 3.23 -12.42
CA SER A 120 -6.43 2.92 -13.08
C SER A 120 -7.03 1.62 -12.52
N GLY A 121 -8.36 1.48 -12.62
CA GLY A 121 -9.02 0.23 -12.22
C GLY A 121 -8.51 -0.98 -13.00
N SER A 122 -8.18 -0.80 -14.29
CA SER A 122 -7.61 -1.87 -15.12
C SER A 122 -6.22 -2.30 -14.62
N ASP A 123 -5.36 -1.36 -14.22
CA ASP A 123 -4.03 -1.68 -13.70
C ASP A 123 -4.13 -2.45 -12.38
N ILE A 124 -5.05 -2.05 -11.50
CA ILE A 124 -5.31 -2.75 -10.23
C ILE A 124 -5.77 -4.19 -10.48
N VAL A 125 -6.75 -4.38 -11.38
CA VAL A 125 -7.25 -5.73 -11.73
C VAL A 125 -6.14 -6.60 -12.33
N GLN A 126 -5.29 -6.03 -13.19
CA GLN A 126 -4.15 -6.76 -13.74
C GLN A 126 -3.10 -7.09 -12.67
N ALA A 127 -2.82 -6.15 -11.75
CA ALA A 127 -1.90 -6.40 -10.64
C ALA A 127 -2.39 -7.57 -9.75
N ILE A 128 -3.69 -7.61 -9.46
CA ILE A 128 -4.29 -8.73 -8.70
C ILE A 128 -4.13 -10.06 -9.45
N LYS A 129 -4.36 -10.08 -10.77
CA LYS A 129 -4.16 -11.27 -11.60
C LYS A 129 -2.71 -11.75 -11.60
N PHE A 130 -1.75 -10.84 -11.42
CA PHE A 130 -0.32 -11.11 -11.45
C PHE A 130 0.34 -11.11 -10.06
N GLY A 131 -0.38 -11.56 -9.04
CA GLY A 131 0.21 -11.94 -7.76
C GLY A 131 0.00 -10.96 -6.62
N ILE A 132 -0.50 -9.74 -6.84
CA ILE A 132 -0.86 -8.85 -5.73
C ILE A 132 -2.01 -9.45 -4.92
N ARG A 133 -1.84 -9.54 -3.59
CA ARG A 133 -2.83 -10.07 -2.64
C ARG A 133 -3.29 -9.05 -1.60
N LYS A 134 -2.54 -7.98 -1.39
CA LYS A 134 -2.89 -6.87 -0.51
C LYS A 134 -2.64 -5.55 -1.22
N ILE A 135 -3.57 -4.60 -1.06
CA ILE A 135 -3.48 -3.26 -1.67
C ILE A 135 -3.77 -2.22 -0.60
N ASN A 136 -2.90 -1.22 -0.48
CA ASN A 136 -3.09 -0.09 0.43
C ASN A 136 -3.67 1.10 -0.32
N ILE A 137 -4.87 1.55 0.10
CA ILE A 137 -5.56 2.74 -0.40
C ILE A 137 -5.76 3.72 0.76
N ASP A 138 -5.20 4.90 0.64
CA ASP A 138 -5.32 5.97 1.65
C ASP A 138 -5.77 7.30 1.03
N THR A 139 -5.01 7.81 0.07
CA THR A 139 -5.18 9.16 -0.47
C THR A 139 -6.58 9.41 -1.05
N GLN A 140 -7.16 8.46 -1.78
CA GLN A 140 -8.48 8.63 -2.37
C GLN A 140 -9.60 8.65 -1.32
N ILE A 141 -9.47 7.85 -0.27
CA ILE A 141 -10.44 7.84 0.85
C ILE A 141 -10.42 9.19 1.57
N LYS A 142 -9.22 9.70 1.89
CA LYS A 142 -9.05 11.02 2.52
C LYS A 142 -9.55 12.16 1.63
N ARG A 143 -9.32 12.09 0.33
CA ARG A 143 -9.81 13.09 -0.64
C ARG A 143 -11.32 13.09 -0.74
N SER A 144 -11.95 11.91 -0.78
CA SER A 144 -13.41 11.79 -0.79
C SER A 144 -14.03 12.36 0.48
N PHE A 145 -13.48 12.02 1.64
CA PHE A 145 -13.93 12.57 2.91
C PHE A 145 -13.81 14.11 2.93
N LYS A 146 -12.65 14.65 2.52
CA LYS A 146 -12.43 16.10 2.43
C LYS A 146 -13.43 16.76 1.47
N LYS A 147 -13.69 16.15 0.32
CA LYS A 147 -14.64 16.65 -0.68
C LYS A 147 -16.03 16.77 -0.08
N GLY A 148 -16.57 15.70 0.56
CA GLY A 148 -17.86 15.71 1.20
C GLY A 148 -18.02 16.79 2.28
N LEU A 149 -16.95 17.09 3.03
CA LEU A 149 -16.92 18.24 3.93
C LEU A 149 -17.02 19.56 3.17
N GLN A 150 -16.19 19.76 2.13
CA GLN A 150 -16.10 21.03 1.41
C GLN A 150 -17.39 21.40 0.65
N GLU A 151 -18.11 20.42 0.13
CA GLU A 151 -19.34 20.63 -0.62
C GLU A 151 -20.51 21.09 0.24
N ASN A 152 -20.46 20.88 1.54
CA ASN A 152 -21.60 21.12 2.44
C ASN A 152 -21.31 22.09 3.59
N ILE A 153 -20.04 22.44 3.85
CA ILE A 153 -19.63 23.18 5.06
C ILE A 153 -20.21 24.60 5.16
N ASP A 154 -20.55 25.18 4.01
CA ASP A 154 -21.12 26.53 3.92
C ASP A 154 -22.67 26.52 3.88
N ASP A 155 -23.32 25.36 3.99
CA ASP A 155 -24.78 25.24 4.01
C ASP A 155 -25.33 25.64 5.38
N PRO A 156 -26.10 26.77 5.50
CA PRO A 156 -26.56 27.26 6.79
C PRO A 156 -27.64 26.38 7.44
N ASP A 157 -28.25 25.47 6.69
CA ASP A 157 -29.32 24.58 7.18
C ASP A 157 -28.75 23.26 7.73
N LYS A 158 -27.42 23.03 7.63
CA LYS A 158 -26.74 21.82 8.11
C LYS A 158 -25.94 22.06 9.39
N ASP A 159 -25.98 21.10 10.29
CA ASP A 159 -25.09 21.09 11.46
C ASP A 159 -23.83 20.23 11.24
N LEU A 160 -22.93 20.23 12.23
CA LEU A 160 -21.69 19.47 12.18
C LEU A 160 -21.90 17.96 11.92
N ARG A 161 -23.00 17.40 12.42
CA ARG A 161 -23.31 15.96 12.23
C ARG A 161 -23.66 15.67 10.78
N ASP A 162 -24.33 16.61 10.11
CA ASP A 162 -24.71 16.49 8.71
C ASP A 162 -23.46 16.52 7.82
N TYR A 163 -22.54 17.50 8.03
CA TYR A 163 -21.28 17.57 7.29
C TYR A 163 -20.42 16.31 7.44
N LEU A 164 -20.31 15.81 8.68
CA LEU A 164 -19.55 14.60 8.96
C LEU A 164 -20.22 13.35 8.37
N SER A 165 -21.57 13.33 8.33
CA SER A 165 -22.31 12.24 7.70
C SER A 165 -22.07 12.19 6.20
N ASP A 166 -22.15 13.33 5.51
CA ASP A 166 -21.92 13.45 4.07
C ASP A 166 -20.47 13.05 3.72
N ALA A 167 -19.50 13.55 4.49
CA ALA A 167 -18.10 13.20 4.31
C ALA A 167 -17.84 11.71 4.51
N ARG A 168 -18.48 11.09 5.48
CA ARG A 168 -18.41 9.65 5.73
C ARG A 168 -19.01 8.86 4.58
N GLU A 169 -20.17 9.29 4.04
CA GLU A 169 -20.82 8.63 2.92
C GLU A 169 -19.94 8.66 1.66
N ASP A 170 -19.31 9.78 1.34
CA ASP A 170 -18.38 9.90 0.22
C ASP A 170 -17.17 8.96 0.37
N ALA A 171 -16.61 8.88 1.58
CA ALA A 171 -15.52 7.96 1.89
C ALA A 171 -15.99 6.50 1.76
N GLU A 172 -17.18 6.16 2.28
CA GLU A 172 -17.77 4.84 2.19
C GLU A 172 -18.03 4.42 0.74
N ASN A 173 -18.55 5.31 -0.10
CA ASN A 173 -18.76 5.06 -1.52
C ASN A 173 -17.43 4.80 -2.25
N THR A 174 -16.38 5.53 -1.89
CA THR A 174 -15.03 5.28 -2.41
C THR A 174 -14.50 3.90 -1.99
N ILE A 175 -14.65 3.52 -0.73
CA ILE A 175 -14.26 2.19 -0.23
C ILE A 175 -15.03 1.09 -0.95
N LYS A 176 -16.36 1.21 -1.07
CA LYS A 176 -17.22 0.25 -1.80
C LYS A 176 -16.77 0.06 -3.23
N LYS A 177 -16.41 1.16 -3.93
CA LYS A 177 -15.86 1.09 -5.30
C LYS A 177 -14.59 0.23 -5.36
N TYR A 178 -13.64 0.45 -4.46
CA TYR A 178 -12.41 -0.36 -4.44
C TYR A 178 -12.67 -1.82 -4.07
N LEU A 179 -13.55 -2.08 -3.10
CA LEU A 179 -13.92 -3.46 -2.73
C LEU A 179 -14.54 -4.23 -3.90
N ARG A 180 -15.44 -3.59 -4.68
CA ARG A 180 -15.98 -4.19 -5.91
C ARG A 180 -14.88 -4.48 -6.92
N LEU A 181 -14.00 -3.51 -7.16
CA LEU A 181 -12.88 -3.65 -8.08
C LEU A 181 -11.95 -4.80 -7.69
N PHE A 182 -11.62 -4.93 -6.41
CA PHE A 182 -10.71 -5.99 -5.91
C PHE A 182 -11.32 -7.38 -6.04
N ASN A 183 -12.63 -7.49 -5.96
CA ASN A 183 -13.36 -8.75 -6.10
C ASN A 183 -13.88 -9.02 -7.52
N ASN A 184 -13.55 -8.18 -8.52
CA ASN A 184 -14.11 -8.23 -9.87
C ASN A 184 -15.65 -8.31 -9.89
N ILE A 185 -16.32 -7.61 -8.97
CA ILE A 185 -17.78 -7.49 -8.92
C ILE A 185 -18.15 -6.24 -9.73
N GLU A 186 -18.89 -6.41 -10.82
CA GLU A 186 -19.45 -5.34 -11.65
C GLU A 186 -20.56 -4.54 -10.93
#